data_5d4138c302f93aafdd131e87f2b2042a
#
_entry.id   5d4138c302f93aafdd131e87f2b2042a
#
_cell.length_a   1.000
_cell.length_b   1.000
_cell.length_c   1.000
_cell.angle_alpha   90.00
_cell.angle_beta   90.00
_cell.angle_gamma   90.00
#
_symmetry.space_group_name_H-M   'P 1'
#
loop_
_entity.id
_entity.type
_entity.pdbx_description
1 polymer ?
#
loop_
_entity_poly.entity_id
_entity_poly.type
_entity_poly.pdbx_seq_one_letter_code
_entity_poly.pdbx_strand_id
1 'polypeptide(L)'
;MRLVFAIGGGGDVVSAAVLAAKLGAETGLLPWERYVVDPEPGPLLRRDFLGAEGGNPLFVVGPDTRAVRRGRAITPQGACVSSVLGRGVYAISPDEPPSAVAKALASKFDKIVGVDVGGDVLACGCEPDLHSPLADSYSLAVLKRAEDLGVDVEVAVVGLGADGELSRDYLMRRISALLANGGFLGYYALDPSDSGILAELVSRCVTEASRNVLRALRGEFGEVPIRGGSRSAYIDVFTPVFLRFRPGPLVSINEVAALIYKYDWNILKAAAELREMGYTTEYDFERYVAQGLPPSEALARAKAERRCVCNGSP
;
A
#
# COMPACT_ATOMS: atom_id res chain seq x y z
N MET A 1 19.34 -7.61 -8.08
CA MET A 1 19.13 -6.84 -6.82
C MET A 1 17.71 -7.06 -6.33
N ARG A 2 17.46 -7.09 -5.00
CA ARG A 2 16.12 -7.33 -4.43
C ARG A 2 15.47 -6.03 -3.97
N LEU A 3 14.14 -5.93 -4.10
CA LEU A 3 13.33 -4.80 -3.62
C LEU A 3 12.18 -5.32 -2.75
N VAL A 4 11.94 -4.70 -1.61
CA VAL A 4 10.68 -4.81 -0.86
C VAL A 4 9.92 -3.49 -1.04
N PHE A 5 8.76 -3.57 -1.64
CA PHE A 5 8.02 -2.43 -2.18
C PHE A 5 6.66 -2.28 -1.49
N ALA A 6 6.45 -1.18 -0.76
CA ALA A 6 5.16 -0.85 -0.14
C ALA A 6 4.14 -0.45 -1.22
N ILE A 7 3.01 -1.17 -1.28
CA ILE A 7 2.02 -1.03 -2.35
C ILE A 7 0.81 -0.17 -1.98
N GLY A 8 0.44 -0.11 -0.70
CA GLY A 8 -0.79 0.51 -0.20
C GLY A 8 -0.65 1.98 0.24
N GLY A 9 0.45 2.65 -0.06
CA GLY A 9 0.66 4.04 0.31
C GLY A 9 1.74 4.26 1.36
N GLY A 10 1.87 5.51 1.84
CA GLY A 10 3.02 5.95 2.63
C GLY A 10 3.22 5.22 3.97
N GLY A 11 2.14 4.77 4.62
CA GLY A 11 2.24 4.08 5.91
C GLY A 11 2.85 2.68 5.85
N ASP A 12 2.68 1.98 4.75
CA ASP A 12 3.10 0.60 4.54
C ASP A 12 4.62 0.47 4.41
N VAL A 13 5.28 1.55 3.99
CA VAL A 13 6.74 1.57 3.85
C VAL A 13 7.46 1.22 5.16
N VAL A 14 6.83 1.43 6.30
CA VAL A 14 7.39 1.06 7.61
C VAL A 14 7.55 -0.46 7.74
N SER A 15 6.49 -1.23 7.49
CA SER A 15 6.56 -2.70 7.49
C SER A 15 7.41 -3.24 6.35
N ALA A 16 7.34 -2.62 5.17
CA ALA A 16 8.19 -2.96 4.03
C ALA A 16 9.69 -2.78 4.37
N ALA A 17 10.06 -1.70 5.06
CA ALA A 17 11.44 -1.42 5.46
C ALA A 17 11.99 -2.48 6.43
N VAL A 18 11.18 -2.93 7.38
CA VAL A 18 11.59 -4.00 8.32
C VAL A 18 11.79 -5.33 7.58
N LEU A 19 10.86 -5.69 6.71
CA LEU A 19 11.02 -6.89 5.88
C LEU A 19 12.22 -6.77 4.94
N ALA A 20 12.47 -5.58 4.36
CA ALA A 20 13.64 -5.33 3.53
C ALA A 20 14.96 -5.53 4.29
N ALA A 21 15.04 -5.03 5.52
CA ALA A 21 16.21 -5.24 6.38
C ALA A 21 16.42 -6.74 6.66
N LYS A 22 15.35 -7.46 6.99
CA LYS A 22 15.38 -8.91 7.26
C LYS A 22 15.82 -9.73 6.04
N LEU A 23 15.42 -9.33 4.83
CA LEU A 23 15.73 -10.03 3.58
C LEU A 23 17.02 -9.55 2.89
N GLY A 24 17.70 -8.53 3.42
CA GLY A 24 18.86 -7.91 2.78
C GLY A 24 18.50 -7.29 1.43
N ALA A 25 17.37 -6.58 1.37
CA ALA A 25 16.81 -5.97 0.16
C ALA A 25 16.77 -4.44 0.26
N GLU A 26 16.62 -3.77 -0.89
CA GLU A 26 16.27 -2.36 -0.96
C GLU A 26 14.81 -2.13 -0.55
N THR A 27 14.50 -0.91 -0.11
CA THR A 27 13.13 -0.50 0.24
C THR A 27 12.56 0.39 -0.83
N GLY A 28 11.29 0.22 -1.17
CA GLY A 28 10.57 1.08 -2.10
C GLY A 28 9.13 1.34 -1.67
N LEU A 29 8.48 2.35 -2.30
CA LEU A 29 7.10 2.71 -2.02
C LEU A 29 6.40 3.34 -3.22
N LEU A 30 5.08 3.25 -3.22
CA LEU A 30 4.20 4.19 -3.91
C LEU A 30 4.04 5.41 -3.00
N PRO A 31 4.39 6.64 -3.44
CA PRO A 31 4.41 7.81 -2.58
C PRO A 31 3.01 8.45 -2.45
N TRP A 32 2.13 7.83 -1.70
CA TRP A 32 0.81 8.38 -1.39
C TRP A 32 0.69 8.64 0.11
N GLU A 33 0.82 9.88 0.50
CA GLU A 33 0.75 10.28 1.90
C GLU A 33 -0.70 10.34 2.38
N ARG A 34 -0.91 10.04 3.65
CA ARG A 34 -2.25 10.20 4.25
C ARG A 34 -2.64 11.68 4.29
N TYR A 35 -3.94 11.98 4.16
CA TYR A 35 -4.49 13.35 4.19
C TYR A 35 -4.08 14.17 5.43
N VAL A 36 -3.71 13.52 6.54
CA VAL A 36 -3.20 14.19 7.75
C VAL A 36 -1.77 14.70 7.58
N VAL A 37 -1.02 14.18 6.62
CA VAL A 37 0.34 14.58 6.24
C VAL A 37 0.28 15.50 5.02
N ASP A 38 -0.44 15.08 3.98
CA ASP A 38 -0.67 15.84 2.77
C ASP A 38 -2.19 16.04 2.55
N PRO A 39 -2.72 17.24 2.76
CA PRO A 39 -4.15 17.52 2.58
C PRO A 39 -4.58 17.64 1.10
N GLU A 40 -3.62 17.61 0.15
CA GLU A 40 -3.92 17.62 -1.27
C GLU A 40 -4.26 16.19 -1.75
N PRO A 41 -5.36 16.01 -2.51
CA PRO A 41 -5.77 14.69 -2.95
C PRO A 41 -4.77 14.01 -3.88
N GLY A 42 -4.61 12.70 -3.68
CA GLY A 42 -3.82 11.83 -4.54
C GLY A 42 -2.33 11.76 -4.20
N PRO A 43 -1.61 10.86 -4.87
CA PRO A 43 -0.22 10.61 -4.58
C PRO A 43 0.70 11.78 -4.90
N LEU A 44 1.85 11.83 -4.24
CA LEU A 44 2.96 12.71 -4.60
C LEU A 44 3.56 12.25 -5.93
N LEU A 45 3.79 13.20 -6.83
CA LEU A 45 4.40 12.94 -8.12
C LEU A 45 5.87 13.32 -8.10
N ARG A 46 6.69 12.77 -9.01
CA ARG A 46 8.13 13.08 -9.04
C ARG A 46 8.43 14.59 -9.03
N ARG A 47 7.61 15.39 -9.71
CA ARG A 47 7.75 16.86 -9.76
C ARG A 47 7.52 17.57 -8.42
N ASP A 48 6.83 16.94 -7.49
CA ASP A 48 6.56 17.50 -6.16
C ASP A 48 7.78 17.38 -5.23
N PHE A 49 8.73 16.47 -5.55
CA PHE A 49 9.88 16.16 -4.71
C PHE A 49 11.07 17.09 -4.98
N LEU A 50 11.60 17.68 -3.92
CA LEU A 50 12.86 18.42 -3.90
C LEU A 50 13.94 17.58 -3.24
N GLY A 51 15.13 17.52 -3.87
CA GLY A 51 16.26 16.75 -3.36
C GLY A 51 16.18 15.23 -3.59
N ALA A 52 15.20 14.75 -4.35
CA ALA A 52 15.17 13.34 -4.76
C ALA A 52 16.09 13.10 -5.97
N GLU A 53 16.76 11.95 -6.00
CA GLU A 53 17.71 11.57 -7.05
C GLU A 53 17.00 10.74 -8.15
N GLY A 54 17.37 11.00 -9.41
CA GLY A 54 16.76 10.33 -10.56
C GLY A 54 15.46 10.99 -11.02
N GLY A 55 14.81 10.35 -11.99
CA GLY A 55 13.61 10.87 -12.66
C GLY A 55 12.53 9.81 -12.81
N ASN A 56 11.49 10.14 -13.58
CA ASN A 56 10.42 9.20 -13.93
C ASN A 56 10.99 7.99 -14.70
N PRO A 57 10.41 6.81 -14.51
CA PRO A 57 9.32 6.49 -13.58
C PRO A 57 9.79 5.97 -12.20
N LEU A 58 11.10 5.95 -11.93
CA LEU A 58 11.71 5.44 -10.70
C LEU A 58 12.78 6.40 -10.21
N PHE A 59 12.68 6.83 -8.95
CA PHE A 59 13.61 7.76 -8.32
C PHE A 59 13.92 7.33 -6.87
N VAL A 60 14.86 8.03 -6.22
CA VAL A 60 15.30 7.73 -4.85
C VAL A 60 15.00 8.91 -3.94
N VAL A 61 14.39 8.63 -2.81
CA VAL A 61 14.07 9.57 -1.73
C VAL A 61 15.12 9.40 -0.63
N GLY A 62 15.90 10.46 -0.38
CA GLY A 62 16.88 10.52 0.71
C GLY A 62 16.30 11.10 2.00
N PRO A 63 17.09 11.15 3.09
CA PRO A 63 16.62 11.66 4.39
C PRO A 63 16.26 13.15 4.37
N ASP A 64 16.91 13.93 3.52
CA ASP A 64 16.69 15.37 3.38
C ASP A 64 15.68 15.73 2.29
N THR A 65 15.14 14.74 1.58
CA THR A 65 14.13 14.96 0.56
C THR A 65 12.87 15.55 1.17
N ARG A 66 12.30 16.56 0.50
CA ARG A 66 11.02 17.19 0.84
C ARG A 66 10.09 17.11 -0.36
N ALA A 67 8.79 17.17 -0.12
CA ALA A 67 7.81 17.40 -1.18
C ALA A 67 7.16 18.76 -0.98
N VAL A 68 6.77 19.41 -2.08
CA VAL A 68 6.06 20.70 -2.04
C VAL A 68 4.82 20.61 -2.93
N ARG A 69 3.65 20.81 -2.32
CA ARG A 69 2.37 20.90 -3.03
C ARG A 69 1.65 22.19 -2.64
N ARG A 70 1.23 22.99 -3.64
CA ARG A 70 0.58 24.29 -3.46
C ARG A 70 1.30 25.21 -2.44
N GLY A 71 2.63 25.19 -2.45
CA GLY A 71 3.45 26.00 -1.56
C GLY A 71 3.62 25.45 -0.13
N ARG A 72 3.03 24.30 0.19
CA ARG A 72 3.20 23.62 1.48
C ARG A 72 4.31 22.58 1.38
N ALA A 73 5.27 22.64 2.31
CA ALA A 73 6.32 21.64 2.44
C ALA A 73 5.83 20.43 3.24
N ILE A 74 6.12 19.25 2.75
CA ILE A 74 5.76 17.96 3.32
C ILE A 74 7.04 17.14 3.51
N THR A 75 7.15 16.42 4.62
CA THR A 75 8.16 15.38 4.80
C THR A 75 7.55 14.05 4.38
N PRO A 76 7.94 13.50 3.20
CA PRO A 76 7.38 12.22 2.75
C PRO A 76 7.77 11.06 3.66
N GLN A 77 6.92 10.04 3.77
CA GLN A 77 7.22 8.84 4.56
C GLN A 77 8.51 8.14 4.08
N GLY A 78 8.76 8.15 2.77
CA GLY A 78 10.01 7.66 2.21
C GLY A 78 11.25 8.37 2.78
N ALA A 79 11.19 9.70 2.99
CA ALA A 79 12.28 10.46 3.61
C ALA A 79 12.42 10.14 5.11
N CYS A 80 11.28 9.97 5.81
CA CYS A 80 11.30 9.54 7.21
C CYS A 80 11.98 8.18 7.35
N VAL A 81 11.56 7.18 6.56
CA VAL A 81 12.16 5.83 6.56
C VAL A 81 13.63 5.87 6.16
N SER A 82 13.98 6.66 5.13
CA SER A 82 15.36 6.85 4.70
C SER A 82 16.24 7.38 5.83
N SER A 83 15.74 8.32 6.65
CA SER A 83 16.48 8.88 7.78
C SER A 83 16.78 7.86 8.90
N VAL A 84 15.89 6.89 9.08
CA VAL A 84 16.07 5.80 10.06
C VAL A 84 17.01 4.74 9.52
N LEU A 85 16.85 4.36 8.25
CA LEU A 85 17.67 3.31 7.62
C LEU A 85 19.09 3.78 7.26
N GLY A 86 19.35 5.09 7.20
CA GLY A 86 20.60 5.66 6.72
C GLY A 86 20.91 5.40 5.24
N ARG A 87 19.87 5.08 4.45
CA ARG A 87 19.95 4.79 3.00
C ARG A 87 18.72 5.26 2.26
N GLY A 88 18.87 5.50 0.94
CA GLY A 88 17.76 5.94 0.10
C GLY A 88 16.63 4.91 0.00
N VAL A 89 15.41 5.41 -0.23
CA VAL A 89 14.20 4.62 -0.47
C VAL A 89 13.75 4.87 -1.91
N TYR A 90 13.52 3.81 -2.67
CA TYR A 90 13.01 3.92 -4.04
C TYR A 90 11.56 4.36 -4.05
N ALA A 91 11.21 5.28 -4.93
CA ALA A 91 9.84 5.70 -5.14
C ALA A 91 9.48 5.60 -6.62
N ILE A 92 8.26 5.16 -6.91
CA ILE A 92 7.73 5.15 -8.27
C ILE A 92 6.98 6.44 -8.58
N SER A 93 6.85 6.77 -9.87
CA SER A 93 6.03 7.88 -10.35
C SER A 93 4.64 7.36 -10.73
N PRO A 94 3.61 7.58 -9.90
CA PRO A 94 2.29 6.98 -10.12
C PRO A 94 1.50 7.63 -11.27
N ASP A 95 1.95 8.74 -11.80
CA ASP A 95 1.45 9.38 -13.03
C ASP A 95 1.96 8.71 -14.32
N GLU A 96 2.83 7.72 -14.19
CA GLU A 96 3.24 6.85 -15.30
C GLU A 96 2.34 5.60 -15.38
N PRO A 97 2.18 4.99 -16.57
CA PRO A 97 1.43 3.75 -16.69
C PRO A 97 2.17 2.57 -16.02
N PRO A 98 1.45 1.55 -15.51
CA PRO A 98 2.05 0.36 -14.91
C PRO A 98 3.16 -0.29 -15.73
N SER A 99 3.01 -0.34 -17.05
CA SER A 99 4.01 -0.92 -17.95
C SER A 99 5.33 -0.14 -17.97
N ALA A 100 5.30 1.18 -17.85
CA ALA A 100 6.52 2.01 -17.80
C ALA A 100 7.24 1.84 -16.47
N VAL A 101 6.50 1.87 -15.36
CA VAL A 101 7.06 1.64 -14.02
C VAL A 101 7.66 0.24 -13.92
N ALA A 102 6.94 -0.78 -14.38
CA ALA A 102 7.41 -2.17 -14.37
C ALA A 102 8.72 -2.35 -15.15
N LYS A 103 8.88 -1.72 -16.32
CA LYS A 103 10.13 -1.74 -17.09
C LYS A 103 11.31 -1.13 -16.31
N ALA A 104 11.09 -0.01 -15.62
CA ALA A 104 12.13 0.61 -14.81
C ALA A 104 12.51 -0.28 -13.61
N LEU A 105 11.53 -0.89 -12.94
CA LEU A 105 11.78 -1.86 -11.86
C LEU A 105 12.53 -3.08 -12.38
N ALA A 106 12.10 -3.68 -13.49
CA ALA A 106 12.73 -4.85 -14.10
C ALA A 106 14.17 -4.61 -14.58
N SER A 107 14.51 -3.37 -14.98
CA SER A 107 15.87 -3.02 -15.35
C SER A 107 16.86 -3.00 -14.16
N LYS A 108 16.35 -2.97 -12.93
CA LYS A 108 17.15 -2.79 -11.72
C LYS A 108 17.03 -3.92 -10.71
N PHE A 109 15.89 -4.60 -10.66
CA PHE A 109 15.60 -5.61 -9.65
C PHE A 109 15.26 -6.96 -10.27
N ASP A 110 15.88 -8.01 -9.76
CA ASP A 110 15.65 -9.41 -10.19
C ASP A 110 14.53 -10.05 -9.38
N LYS A 111 14.31 -9.53 -8.16
CA LYS A 111 13.24 -9.98 -7.25
C LYS A 111 12.55 -8.79 -6.59
N ILE A 112 11.21 -8.81 -6.57
CA ILE A 112 10.38 -7.80 -5.93
C ILE A 112 9.36 -8.47 -5.01
N VAL A 113 9.27 -7.98 -3.77
CA VAL A 113 8.24 -8.34 -2.80
C VAL A 113 7.36 -7.11 -2.57
N GLY A 114 6.15 -7.12 -3.11
CA GLY A 114 5.14 -6.10 -2.78
C GLY A 114 4.63 -6.30 -1.35
N VAL A 115 4.52 -5.25 -0.56
CA VAL A 115 4.01 -5.33 0.83
C VAL A 115 2.77 -4.46 0.97
N ASP A 116 1.69 -5.09 1.40
CA ASP A 116 0.43 -4.48 1.83
C ASP A 116 0.27 -4.68 3.35
N VAL A 117 -0.19 -3.64 4.06
CA VAL A 117 -0.45 -3.70 5.50
C VAL A 117 -1.94 -3.48 5.77
N GLY A 118 -2.66 -4.57 5.99
CA GLY A 118 -4.13 -4.53 6.19
C GLY A 118 -4.83 -5.58 5.37
N GLY A 119 -4.57 -5.65 4.08
CA GLY A 119 -5.14 -6.65 3.19
C GLY A 119 -6.02 -6.10 2.07
N ASP A 120 -5.94 -4.82 1.78
CA ASP A 120 -6.74 -4.17 0.73
C ASP A 120 -6.45 -4.76 -0.66
N VAL A 121 -5.23 -5.23 -0.91
CA VAL A 121 -4.86 -5.93 -2.15
C VAL A 121 -5.66 -7.22 -2.37
N LEU A 122 -6.17 -7.84 -1.29
CA LEU A 122 -7.01 -9.05 -1.33
C LEU A 122 -8.47 -8.75 -1.68
N ALA A 123 -8.88 -7.48 -1.65
CA ALA A 123 -10.24 -7.05 -1.95
C ALA A 123 -10.62 -7.28 -3.42
N CYS A 124 -11.92 -7.33 -3.69
CA CYS A 124 -12.43 -7.22 -5.06
C CYS A 124 -12.40 -5.75 -5.55
N GLY A 125 -12.60 -4.78 -4.65
CA GLY A 125 -12.61 -3.35 -4.94
C GLY A 125 -13.96 -2.66 -4.71
N CYS A 126 -15.02 -3.41 -4.40
CA CYS A 126 -16.39 -2.88 -4.18
C CYS A 126 -16.96 -3.19 -2.80
N GLU A 127 -16.17 -3.70 -1.88
CA GLU A 127 -16.62 -4.01 -0.54
C GLU A 127 -17.12 -2.75 0.18
N PRO A 128 -18.22 -2.83 0.94
CA PRO A 128 -18.83 -1.66 1.60
C PRO A 128 -17.86 -0.94 2.56
N ASP A 129 -16.95 -1.69 3.17
CA ASP A 129 -16.01 -1.17 4.17
C ASP A 129 -14.63 -0.84 3.62
N LEU A 130 -14.34 -1.17 2.37
CA LEU A 130 -13.10 -0.82 1.69
C LEU A 130 -13.05 0.69 1.38
N HIS A 131 -11.95 1.34 1.71
CA HIS A 131 -11.77 2.79 1.53
C HIS A 131 -10.61 3.16 0.61
N SER A 132 -9.57 2.32 0.55
CA SER A 132 -8.31 2.62 -0.12
C SER A 132 -7.87 1.60 -1.18
N PRO A 133 -8.74 1.23 -2.15
CA PRO A 133 -8.41 0.18 -3.13
C PRO A 133 -7.41 0.60 -4.21
N LEU A 134 -7.21 1.89 -4.47
CA LEU A 134 -6.55 2.35 -5.69
C LEU A 134 -5.03 2.20 -5.63
N ALA A 135 -4.40 2.57 -4.51
CA ALA A 135 -2.95 2.48 -4.33
C ALA A 135 -2.45 1.03 -4.48
N ASP A 136 -3.09 0.11 -3.75
CA ASP A 136 -2.78 -1.32 -3.78
C ASP A 136 -3.02 -1.93 -5.16
N SER A 137 -4.15 -1.61 -5.78
CA SER A 137 -4.52 -2.14 -7.08
C SER A 137 -3.62 -1.63 -8.21
N TYR A 138 -3.23 -0.34 -8.19
CA TYR A 138 -2.27 0.20 -9.13
C TYR A 138 -0.91 -0.47 -8.97
N SER A 139 -0.42 -0.58 -7.75
CA SER A 139 0.85 -1.23 -7.44
C SER A 139 0.83 -2.72 -7.81
N LEU A 140 -0.28 -3.42 -7.57
CA LEU A 140 -0.45 -4.82 -7.99
C LEU A 140 -0.39 -4.95 -9.52
N ALA A 141 -0.98 -4.01 -10.27
CA ALA A 141 -0.88 -3.99 -11.73
C ALA A 141 0.58 -3.76 -12.19
N VAL A 142 1.33 -2.87 -11.53
CA VAL A 142 2.77 -2.68 -11.77
C VAL A 142 3.55 -3.96 -11.51
N LEU A 143 3.30 -4.61 -10.38
CA LEU A 143 3.97 -5.86 -10.00
C LEU A 143 3.67 -7.00 -10.97
N LYS A 144 2.41 -7.12 -11.41
CA LYS A 144 2.03 -8.10 -12.45
C LYS A 144 2.75 -7.84 -13.77
N ARG A 145 2.87 -6.56 -14.19
CA ARG A 145 3.66 -6.20 -15.37
C ARG A 145 5.15 -6.54 -15.21
N ALA A 146 5.71 -6.38 -14.01
CA ALA A 146 7.10 -6.77 -13.75
C ALA A 146 7.28 -8.30 -13.83
N GLU A 147 6.32 -9.07 -13.29
CA GLU A 147 6.27 -10.55 -13.45
C GLU A 147 6.24 -10.95 -14.93
N ASP A 148 5.44 -10.28 -15.77
CA ASP A 148 5.36 -10.54 -17.21
C ASP A 148 6.68 -10.25 -17.94
N LEU A 149 7.54 -9.39 -17.39
CA LEU A 149 8.87 -9.11 -17.88
C LEU A 149 9.94 -10.08 -17.37
N GLY A 150 9.55 -11.08 -16.57
CA GLY A 150 10.42 -12.15 -16.07
C GLY A 150 11.09 -11.85 -14.72
N VAL A 151 10.65 -10.80 -14.00
CA VAL A 151 11.09 -10.56 -12.63
C VAL A 151 10.45 -11.57 -11.69
N ASP A 152 11.19 -12.08 -10.69
CA ASP A 152 10.63 -12.88 -9.60
C ASP A 152 9.83 -11.98 -8.67
N VAL A 153 8.49 -12.03 -8.77
CA VAL A 153 7.59 -11.15 -8.05
C VAL A 153 6.66 -11.94 -7.13
N GLU A 154 6.53 -11.45 -5.91
CA GLU A 154 5.53 -11.91 -4.95
C GLU A 154 4.88 -10.71 -4.24
N VAL A 155 3.67 -10.90 -3.71
CA VAL A 155 2.97 -9.94 -2.87
C VAL A 155 2.83 -10.53 -1.48
N ALA A 156 3.17 -9.75 -0.47
CA ALA A 156 3.14 -10.16 0.93
C ALA A 156 2.18 -9.26 1.72
N VAL A 157 1.18 -9.85 2.35
CA VAL A 157 0.18 -9.14 3.16
C VAL A 157 0.47 -9.38 4.63
N VAL A 158 0.60 -8.32 5.41
CA VAL A 158 0.87 -8.35 6.86
C VAL A 158 -0.21 -7.62 7.63
N GLY A 159 -0.48 -8.04 8.87
CA GLY A 159 -1.44 -7.36 9.73
C GLY A 159 -2.86 -7.39 9.15
N LEU A 160 -3.39 -8.58 8.85
CA LEU A 160 -4.73 -8.73 8.28
C LEU A 160 -5.80 -7.97 9.09
N GLY A 161 -6.45 -6.97 8.46
CA GLY A 161 -7.44 -6.10 9.06
C GLY A 161 -6.86 -5.07 10.04
N ALA A 162 -5.52 -4.87 10.08
CA ALA A 162 -4.87 -3.95 11.02
C ALA A 162 -5.14 -2.46 10.71
N ASP A 163 -5.65 -2.14 9.56
CA ASP A 163 -6.12 -0.82 9.12
C ASP A 163 -7.60 -0.54 9.47
N GLY A 164 -8.35 -1.61 9.88
CA GLY A 164 -9.76 -1.54 10.25
C GLY A 164 -10.71 -1.36 9.07
N GLU A 165 -10.31 -1.74 7.85
CA GLU A 165 -11.16 -1.65 6.65
C GLU A 165 -11.91 -2.95 6.39
N LEU A 166 -11.22 -4.03 6.18
CA LEU A 166 -11.83 -5.32 5.88
C LEU A 166 -11.82 -6.24 7.11
N SER A 167 -12.90 -6.99 7.30
CA SER A 167 -12.95 -7.96 8.38
C SER A 167 -11.98 -9.12 8.14
N ARG A 168 -11.39 -9.62 9.22
CA ARG A 168 -10.48 -10.77 9.15
C ARG A 168 -11.14 -12.00 8.52
N ASP A 169 -12.40 -12.27 8.83
CA ASP A 169 -13.14 -13.39 8.26
C ASP A 169 -13.30 -13.27 6.75
N TYR A 170 -13.56 -12.06 6.26
CA TYR A 170 -13.60 -11.79 4.82
C TYR A 170 -12.24 -12.05 4.19
N LEU A 171 -11.17 -11.47 4.73
CA LEU A 171 -9.80 -11.66 4.24
C LEU A 171 -9.39 -13.14 4.22
N MET A 172 -9.74 -13.90 5.27
CA MET A 172 -9.45 -15.34 5.33
C MET A 172 -10.19 -16.13 4.24
N ARG A 173 -11.43 -15.77 3.89
CA ARG A 173 -12.13 -16.38 2.74
C ARG A 173 -11.41 -16.09 1.42
N ARG A 174 -10.96 -14.85 1.21
CA ARG A 174 -10.17 -14.47 0.02
C ARG A 174 -8.86 -15.26 -0.07
N ILE A 175 -8.14 -15.38 1.06
CA ILE A 175 -6.91 -16.17 1.16
C ILE A 175 -7.18 -17.65 0.87
N SER A 176 -8.28 -18.20 1.40
CA SER A 176 -8.65 -19.61 1.13
C SER A 176 -8.93 -19.86 -0.34
N ALA A 177 -9.57 -18.93 -1.04
CA ALA A 177 -9.78 -19.00 -2.48
C ALA A 177 -8.45 -18.95 -3.25
N LEU A 178 -7.52 -18.08 -2.86
CA LEU A 178 -6.18 -18.02 -3.45
C LEU A 178 -5.38 -19.29 -3.19
N LEU A 179 -5.51 -19.88 -1.99
CA LEU A 179 -4.86 -21.17 -1.67
C LEU A 179 -5.38 -22.28 -2.58
N ALA A 180 -6.70 -22.36 -2.76
CA ALA A 180 -7.34 -23.36 -3.63
C ALA A 180 -6.90 -23.23 -5.10
N ASN A 181 -6.60 -22.01 -5.56
CA ASN A 181 -6.18 -21.72 -6.92
C ASN A 181 -4.64 -21.67 -7.12
N GLY A 182 -3.86 -22.16 -6.13
CA GLY A 182 -2.39 -22.19 -6.20
C GLY A 182 -1.73 -20.81 -6.16
N GLY A 183 -2.46 -19.78 -5.70
CA GLY A 183 -1.96 -18.41 -5.59
C GLY A 183 -1.13 -18.16 -4.32
N PHE A 184 -1.23 -19.01 -3.32
CA PHE A 184 -0.51 -18.86 -2.06
C PHE A 184 0.90 -19.48 -2.13
N LEU A 185 1.92 -18.73 -1.64
CA LEU A 185 3.33 -19.13 -1.69
C LEU A 185 3.93 -19.50 -0.32
N GLY A 186 3.17 -19.32 0.77
CA GLY A 186 3.69 -19.47 2.14
C GLY A 186 3.75 -18.14 2.88
N TYR A 187 4.71 -17.99 3.76
CA TYR A 187 4.80 -16.79 4.60
C TYR A 187 6.24 -16.42 4.96
N TYR A 188 6.44 -15.12 5.29
CA TYR A 188 7.52 -14.62 6.12
C TYR A 188 6.95 -14.29 7.50
N ALA A 189 7.81 -14.11 8.50
CA ALA A 189 7.38 -13.63 9.81
C ALA A 189 8.44 -12.68 10.39
N LEU A 190 7.98 -11.64 11.06
CA LEU A 190 8.82 -10.91 11.99
C LEU A 190 8.87 -11.65 13.31
N ASP A 191 10.00 -11.59 13.97
CA ASP A 191 10.22 -12.15 15.30
C ASP A 191 10.61 -11.04 16.30
N PRO A 192 10.69 -11.32 17.59
CA PRO A 192 11.00 -10.31 18.60
C PRO A 192 12.29 -9.52 18.34
N SER A 193 13.27 -10.07 17.61
CA SER A 193 14.50 -9.36 17.25
C SER A 193 14.28 -8.21 16.26
N ASP A 194 13.21 -8.27 15.45
CA ASP A 194 12.82 -7.23 14.50
C ASP A 194 12.12 -6.04 15.19
N SER A 195 11.73 -6.20 16.46
CA SER A 195 10.95 -5.17 17.21
C SER A 195 11.70 -3.86 17.40
N GLY A 196 13.04 -3.89 17.48
CA GLY A 196 13.87 -2.70 17.68
C GLY A 196 13.77 -1.72 16.51
N ILE A 197 14.04 -2.18 15.29
CA ILE A 197 13.96 -1.37 14.10
C ILE A 197 12.51 -0.93 13.81
N LEU A 198 11.53 -1.81 14.00
CA LEU A 198 10.12 -1.46 13.83
C LEU A 198 9.70 -0.38 14.84
N ALA A 199 10.12 -0.45 16.09
CA ALA A 199 9.83 0.55 17.10
C ALA A 199 10.43 1.92 16.77
N GLU A 200 11.67 1.95 16.27
CA GLU A 200 12.29 3.20 15.82
C GLU A 200 11.52 3.83 14.67
N LEU A 201 11.19 3.06 13.64
CA LEU A 201 10.40 3.51 12.51
C LEU A 201 9.01 4.03 12.93
N VAL A 202 8.28 3.27 13.75
CA VAL A 202 6.94 3.66 14.25
C VAL A 202 7.00 4.91 15.13
N SER A 203 8.12 5.16 15.83
CA SER A 203 8.27 6.35 16.68
C SER A 203 8.46 7.64 15.86
N ARG A 204 9.03 7.54 14.67
CA ARG A 204 9.38 8.69 13.82
C ARG A 204 8.43 8.90 12.65
N CYS A 205 7.94 7.81 12.06
CA CYS A 205 7.15 7.85 10.84
C CYS A 205 5.65 7.65 11.11
N VAL A 206 4.81 8.28 10.29
CA VAL A 206 3.34 8.26 10.48
C VAL A 206 2.77 6.96 9.93
N THR A 207 2.42 6.03 10.81
CA THR A 207 1.75 4.78 10.47
C THR A 207 0.90 4.29 11.63
N GLU A 208 -0.29 3.77 11.36
CA GLU A 208 -1.14 3.12 12.37
C GLU A 208 -1.15 1.61 12.19
N ALA A 209 -1.31 1.12 10.97
CA ALA A 209 -1.35 -0.31 10.70
C ALA A 209 -0.02 -1.01 11.08
N SER A 210 1.14 -0.46 10.70
CA SER A 210 2.44 -1.01 11.11
C SER A 210 2.70 -0.89 12.62
N ARG A 211 2.07 0.09 13.30
CA ARG A 211 2.11 0.17 14.79
C ARG A 211 1.42 -1.04 15.42
N ASN A 212 0.33 -1.53 14.83
CA ASN A 212 -0.37 -2.72 15.30
C ASN A 212 0.49 -3.98 15.14
N VAL A 213 1.31 -4.07 14.10
CA VAL A 213 2.32 -5.13 13.96
C VAL A 213 3.33 -5.09 15.12
N LEU A 214 3.82 -3.90 15.49
CA LEU A 214 4.72 -3.73 16.64
C LEU A 214 4.05 -4.13 17.98
N ARG A 215 2.79 -3.73 18.18
CA ARG A 215 2.01 -4.08 19.38
C ARG A 215 1.89 -5.58 19.54
N ALA A 216 1.56 -6.29 18.45
CA ALA A 216 1.48 -7.76 18.44
C ALA A 216 2.84 -8.42 18.74
N LEU A 217 3.95 -7.92 18.18
CA LEU A 217 5.30 -8.38 18.50
C LEU A 217 5.68 -8.19 19.99
N ARG A 218 5.04 -7.23 20.65
CA ARG A 218 5.20 -6.97 22.10
C ARG A 218 4.22 -7.76 22.97
N GLY A 219 3.42 -8.65 22.38
CA GLY A 219 2.49 -9.52 23.10
C GLY A 219 1.14 -8.89 23.40
N GLU A 220 0.79 -7.73 22.79
CA GLU A 220 -0.57 -7.21 22.88
C GLU A 220 -1.51 -8.10 22.05
N PHE A 221 -2.74 -8.26 22.56
CA PHE A 221 -3.74 -9.17 21.99
C PHE A 221 -5.15 -8.60 22.13
N GLY A 222 -5.99 -8.83 21.12
CA GLY A 222 -7.39 -8.46 21.13
C GLY A 222 -7.70 -7.22 20.30
N GLU A 223 -8.86 -6.63 20.53
CA GLU A 223 -9.28 -5.41 19.82
C GLU A 223 -8.51 -4.19 20.32
N VAL A 224 -8.03 -3.40 19.37
CA VAL A 224 -7.28 -2.17 19.61
C VAL A 224 -7.90 -1.02 18.83
N PRO A 225 -8.07 0.17 19.44
CA PRO A 225 -8.60 1.33 18.73
C PRO A 225 -7.56 1.88 17.75
N ILE A 226 -8.05 2.31 16.59
CA ILE A 226 -7.28 2.99 15.54
C ILE A 226 -8.06 4.20 15.01
N ARG A 227 -7.40 5.04 14.22
CA ARG A 227 -8.02 6.26 13.65
C ARG A 227 -8.69 7.15 14.71
N GLY A 228 -7.99 7.35 15.85
CA GLY A 228 -8.55 8.15 16.94
C GLY A 228 -9.76 7.50 17.64
N GLY A 229 -9.91 6.18 17.56
CA GLY A 229 -11.03 5.42 18.15
C GLY A 229 -12.26 5.31 17.27
N SER A 230 -12.21 5.83 16.02
CA SER A 230 -13.33 5.70 15.07
C SER A 230 -13.45 4.29 14.45
N ARG A 231 -12.41 3.47 14.59
CA ARG A 231 -12.36 2.07 14.15
C ARG A 231 -11.59 1.23 15.17
N SER A 232 -11.74 -0.09 15.08
CA SER A 232 -10.91 -1.06 15.78
C SER A 232 -10.21 -2.00 14.81
N ALA A 233 -9.08 -2.54 15.24
CA ALA A 233 -8.40 -3.63 14.58
C ALA A 233 -8.17 -4.75 15.60
N TYR A 234 -8.24 -6.00 15.17
CA TYR A 234 -7.93 -7.14 16.01
C TYR A 234 -6.47 -7.58 15.78
N ILE A 235 -5.68 -7.65 16.84
CA ILE A 235 -4.28 -8.06 16.77
C ILE A 235 -4.03 -9.33 17.60
N ASP A 236 -3.13 -10.16 17.09
CA ASP A 236 -2.72 -11.42 17.71
C ASP A 236 -1.31 -11.84 17.27
N VAL A 237 -0.91 -13.04 17.67
CA VAL A 237 0.41 -13.62 17.32
C VAL A 237 0.64 -13.79 15.80
N PHE A 238 -0.42 -13.80 14.98
CA PHE A 238 -0.30 -13.89 13.53
C PHE A 238 -0.22 -12.52 12.85
N THR A 239 -0.48 -11.43 13.56
CA THR A 239 -0.39 -10.07 13.01
C THR A 239 0.98 -9.75 12.39
N PRO A 240 2.15 -10.19 12.93
CA PRO A 240 3.46 -9.97 12.30
C PRO A 240 3.84 -10.99 11.22
N VAL A 241 2.89 -11.82 10.77
CA VAL A 241 3.10 -12.79 9.68
C VAL A 241 2.72 -12.18 8.34
N PHE A 242 3.63 -12.24 7.39
CA PHE A 242 3.44 -11.84 6.00
C PHE A 242 2.98 -13.06 5.18
N LEU A 243 1.75 -13.06 4.74
CA LEU A 243 1.21 -14.10 3.85
C LEU A 243 1.58 -13.76 2.41
N ARG A 244 2.19 -14.72 1.69
CA ARG A 244 2.79 -14.49 0.37
C ARG A 244 1.93 -15.05 -0.74
N PHE A 245 1.80 -14.29 -1.82
CA PHE A 245 0.93 -14.63 -2.95
C PHE A 245 1.61 -14.36 -4.30
N ARG A 246 1.16 -15.07 -5.32
CA ARG A 246 1.49 -14.79 -6.72
C ARG A 246 0.69 -13.59 -7.22
N PRO A 247 1.30 -12.66 -7.99
CA PRO A 247 0.57 -11.51 -8.55
C PRO A 247 -0.61 -11.91 -9.45
N GLY A 248 -0.42 -12.89 -10.33
CA GLY A 248 -1.46 -13.30 -11.29
C GLY A 248 -2.79 -13.69 -10.64
N PRO A 249 -2.83 -14.66 -9.70
CA PRO A 249 -4.04 -15.00 -8.95
C PRO A 249 -4.63 -13.83 -8.16
N LEU A 250 -3.81 -12.94 -7.60
CA LEU A 250 -4.30 -11.72 -6.93
C LEU A 250 -5.03 -10.78 -7.90
N VAL A 251 -4.45 -10.51 -9.07
CA VAL A 251 -5.11 -9.70 -10.11
C VAL A 251 -6.44 -10.33 -10.53
N SER A 252 -6.53 -11.67 -10.57
CA SER A 252 -7.78 -12.35 -10.98
C SER A 252 -8.93 -12.17 -9.98
N ILE A 253 -8.64 -11.88 -8.72
CA ILE A 253 -9.66 -11.64 -7.69
C ILE A 253 -9.87 -10.15 -7.38
N ASN A 254 -8.95 -9.27 -7.74
CA ASN A 254 -9.04 -7.82 -7.54
C ASN A 254 -9.46 -7.15 -8.85
N GLU A 255 -10.76 -6.80 -8.97
CA GLU A 255 -11.32 -6.24 -10.21
C GLU A 255 -10.70 -4.89 -10.56
N VAL A 256 -10.38 -4.06 -9.57
CA VAL A 256 -9.74 -2.75 -9.78
C VAL A 256 -8.34 -2.94 -10.37
N ALA A 257 -7.54 -3.84 -9.80
CA ALA A 257 -6.21 -4.15 -10.33
C ALA A 257 -6.30 -4.77 -11.74
N ALA A 258 -7.29 -5.65 -12.00
CA ALA A 258 -7.50 -6.24 -13.30
C ALA A 258 -7.83 -5.19 -14.38
N LEU A 259 -8.64 -4.19 -14.05
CA LEU A 259 -8.96 -3.06 -14.95
C LEU A 259 -7.72 -2.21 -15.22
N ILE A 260 -6.98 -1.83 -14.18
CA ILE A 260 -5.75 -1.04 -14.31
C ILE A 260 -4.71 -1.80 -15.13
N TYR A 261 -4.51 -3.09 -14.86
CA TYR A 261 -3.61 -3.96 -15.62
C TYR A 261 -4.05 -4.06 -17.10
N LYS A 262 -5.34 -4.28 -17.36
CA LYS A 262 -5.88 -4.44 -18.72
C LYS A 262 -5.67 -3.20 -19.59
N TYR A 263 -5.99 -2.03 -19.04
CA TYR A 263 -5.98 -0.78 -19.80
C TYR A 263 -4.70 0.05 -19.63
N ASP A 264 -3.78 -0.40 -18.79
CA ASP A 264 -2.50 0.24 -18.49
C ASP A 264 -2.67 1.71 -18.01
N TRP A 265 -3.71 1.97 -17.23
CA TRP A 265 -4.00 3.30 -16.71
C TRP A 265 -2.99 3.72 -15.64
N ASN A 266 -2.43 4.94 -15.75
CA ASN A 266 -1.78 5.54 -14.61
C ASN A 266 -2.80 5.80 -13.49
N ILE A 267 -2.31 6.09 -12.28
CA ILE A 267 -3.18 6.14 -11.09
C ILE A 267 -4.24 7.25 -11.18
N LEU A 268 -3.93 8.40 -11.80
CA LEU A 268 -4.87 9.52 -11.94
C LEU A 268 -5.98 9.19 -12.94
N LYS A 269 -5.62 8.56 -14.06
CA LYS A 269 -6.58 8.07 -15.04
C LYS A 269 -7.43 6.95 -14.43
N ALA A 270 -6.82 6.01 -13.71
CA ALA A 270 -7.54 4.94 -13.02
C ALA A 270 -8.60 5.51 -12.05
N ALA A 271 -8.25 6.52 -11.24
CA ALA A 271 -9.21 7.17 -10.35
C ALA A 271 -10.43 7.76 -11.09
N ALA A 272 -10.20 8.37 -12.25
CA ALA A 272 -11.27 8.96 -13.06
C ALA A 272 -12.17 7.88 -13.68
N GLU A 273 -11.59 6.90 -14.36
CA GLU A 273 -12.33 5.83 -15.05
C GLU A 273 -13.10 4.94 -14.07
N LEU A 274 -12.48 4.59 -12.94
CA LEU A 274 -13.13 3.80 -11.89
C LEU A 274 -14.35 4.51 -11.31
N ARG A 275 -14.28 5.83 -11.10
CA ARG A 275 -15.43 6.62 -10.64
C ARG A 275 -16.59 6.56 -11.64
N GLU A 276 -16.33 6.71 -12.93
CA GLU A 276 -17.37 6.59 -13.98
C GLU A 276 -18.01 5.19 -13.97
N MET A 277 -17.23 4.16 -13.64
CA MET A 277 -17.70 2.78 -13.50
C MET A 277 -18.43 2.53 -12.15
N GLY A 278 -18.46 3.51 -11.25
CA GLY A 278 -19.16 3.43 -9.97
C GLY A 278 -18.32 2.88 -8.80
N TYR A 279 -17.01 2.74 -8.98
CA TYR A 279 -16.10 2.50 -7.86
C TYR A 279 -15.82 3.79 -7.10
N THR A 280 -15.50 3.68 -5.82
CA THR A 280 -14.99 4.78 -5.00
C THR A 280 -13.66 4.40 -4.38
N THR A 281 -12.76 5.36 -4.33
CA THR A 281 -11.37 5.16 -3.94
C THR A 281 -10.96 6.17 -2.85
N GLU A 282 -9.78 6.00 -2.29
CA GLU A 282 -9.17 6.98 -1.38
C GLU A 282 -9.06 8.37 -2.01
N TYR A 283 -8.88 8.44 -3.33
CA TYR A 283 -8.84 9.73 -4.04
C TYR A 283 -10.16 10.50 -3.95
N ASP A 284 -11.30 9.81 -3.97
CA ASP A 284 -12.62 10.43 -3.80
C ASP A 284 -12.82 10.95 -2.38
N PHE A 285 -12.45 10.15 -1.39
CA PHE A 285 -12.47 10.56 0.01
C PHE A 285 -11.60 11.82 0.24
N GLU A 286 -10.35 11.81 -0.23
CA GLU A 286 -9.43 12.94 -0.07
C GLU A 286 -9.93 14.20 -0.78
N ARG A 287 -10.58 14.08 -1.92
CA ARG A 287 -11.23 15.22 -2.61
C ARG A 287 -12.30 15.88 -1.76
N TYR A 288 -13.11 15.09 -1.03
CA TYR A 288 -14.13 15.64 -0.13
C TYR A 288 -13.50 16.30 1.09
N VAL A 289 -12.45 15.71 1.65
CA VAL A 289 -11.69 16.35 2.75
C VAL A 289 -11.08 17.68 2.28
N ALA A 290 -10.49 17.72 1.08
CA ALA A 290 -9.92 18.94 0.50
C ALA A 290 -10.97 20.04 0.20
N GLN A 291 -12.24 19.67 0.01
CA GLN A 291 -13.37 20.59 -0.10
C GLN A 291 -13.87 21.10 1.26
N GLY A 292 -13.27 20.66 2.36
CA GLY A 292 -13.58 21.11 3.71
C GLY A 292 -14.60 20.24 4.47
N LEU A 293 -14.97 19.07 3.93
CA LEU A 293 -15.83 18.14 4.68
C LEU A 293 -15.06 17.49 5.83
N PRO A 294 -15.66 17.33 6.99
CA PRO A 294 -15.10 16.49 8.05
C PRO A 294 -14.82 15.07 7.55
N PRO A 295 -13.75 14.41 8.01
CA PRO A 295 -13.37 13.08 7.49
C PRO A 295 -14.48 12.03 7.55
N SER A 296 -15.33 12.04 8.60
CA SER A 296 -16.47 11.13 8.72
C SER A 296 -17.54 11.38 7.65
N GLU A 297 -17.84 12.65 7.34
CA GLU A 297 -18.80 13.03 6.31
C GLU A 297 -18.24 12.77 4.91
N ALA A 298 -16.95 13.09 4.68
CA ALA A 298 -16.25 12.79 3.43
C ALA A 298 -16.30 11.30 3.10
N LEU A 299 -16.06 10.46 4.11
CA LEU A 299 -16.13 9.01 3.96
C LEU A 299 -17.55 8.51 3.67
N ALA A 300 -18.54 9.01 4.42
CA ALA A 300 -19.94 8.66 4.21
C ALA A 300 -20.40 9.04 2.79
N ARG A 301 -19.98 10.22 2.31
CA ARG A 301 -20.29 10.68 0.96
C ARG A 301 -19.63 9.82 -0.12
N ALA A 302 -18.35 9.51 0.02
CA ALA A 302 -17.66 8.61 -0.91
C ALA A 302 -18.35 7.25 -0.98
N LYS A 303 -18.70 6.66 0.17
CA LYS A 303 -19.44 5.38 0.23
C LYS A 303 -20.83 5.46 -0.46
N ALA A 304 -21.55 6.57 -0.31
CA ALA A 304 -22.88 6.75 -0.91
C ALA A 304 -22.83 6.85 -2.45
N GLU A 305 -21.71 7.21 -3.03
CA GLU A 305 -21.50 7.27 -4.48
C GLU A 305 -21.14 5.91 -5.11
N ARG A 306 -20.78 4.92 -4.28
CA ARG A 306 -20.42 3.58 -4.75
C ARG A 306 -21.63 2.87 -5.36
N ARG A 307 -21.45 2.39 -6.59
CA ARG A 307 -22.49 1.68 -7.36
C ARG A 307 -22.00 0.34 -7.91
N CYS A 308 -20.71 0.07 -7.80
CA CYS A 308 -20.13 -1.20 -8.25
C CYS A 308 -20.59 -2.37 -7.36
N VAL A 309 -20.49 -3.58 -7.89
CA VAL A 309 -20.78 -4.84 -7.19
C VAL A 309 -19.68 -5.83 -7.52
N CYS A 310 -19.14 -6.50 -6.50
CA CYS A 310 -18.14 -7.54 -6.72
C CYS A 310 -18.74 -8.73 -7.47
N ASN A 311 -18.23 -9.04 -8.64
CA ASN A 311 -18.60 -10.22 -9.39
C ASN A 311 -17.88 -11.45 -8.83
N GLY A 312 -18.61 -12.34 -8.18
CA GLY A 312 -18.06 -13.61 -7.67
C GLY A 312 -17.43 -13.54 -6.28
N SER A 313 -18.02 -12.78 -5.37
CA SER A 313 -17.68 -12.93 -3.95
C SER A 313 -17.97 -14.36 -3.49
N PRO A 314 -16.99 -15.05 -2.85
CA PRO A 314 -17.22 -16.38 -2.26
C PRO A 314 -18.16 -16.29 -1.08
#